data_c3293b4a9d9c6568a4c1deee176b0d68
#
_entry.id   c3293b4a9d9c6568a4c1deee176b0d68
#
_cell.length_a   1.000
_cell.length_b   1.000
_cell.length_c   1.000
_cell.angle_alpha   90.00
_cell.angle_beta   90.00
_cell.angle_gamma   90.00
#
_symmetry.space_group_name_H-M   'P 1'
#
loop_
_entity.id
_entity.type
_entity.pdbx_description
1 polymer ?
#
loop_
_entity_poly.entity_id
_entity_poly.type
_entity_poly.pdbx_seq_one_letter_code
_entity_poly.pdbx_strand_id
1 'polypeptide(L)'
;MVLLIDNYDSFVYNLARYLEELGVEVEVIRNDAVTVAEVVERRPEAVVISPGPCGPGHAGISVDLVRASLGQVPILGVCLGHQVLASATGGAVVRATRPVHGQVARIDHDQGGASASGLFSGIESPLTATRYHSLVVDPETLGDEWRVTARADGGLVMAMAHTRHVAFGVQFHPESVLTVSGHRLLWNFLCAADVVSGPMPVVPDPAPAAQGHHDAVSLGHYRSESIFPDTEDLSSNGLHW
;
A
#
# COMPACT_ATOMS: atom_id res chain seq x y z
N MET A 1 17.16 9.87 -2.61
CA MET A 1 16.82 8.76 -1.69
C MET A 1 15.33 8.77 -1.42
N VAL A 2 14.68 7.62 -1.58
CA VAL A 2 13.26 7.38 -1.24
C VAL A 2 13.19 6.79 0.17
N LEU A 3 12.34 7.35 1.04
CA LEU A 3 12.12 6.83 2.38
C LEU A 3 10.90 5.92 2.39
N LEU A 4 11.07 4.66 2.80
CA LEU A 4 10.00 3.68 2.94
C LEU A 4 9.68 3.48 4.42
N ILE A 5 8.49 3.92 4.83
CA ILE A 5 7.98 3.72 6.20
C ILE A 5 7.38 2.31 6.30
N ASP A 6 8.00 1.47 7.10
CA ASP A 6 7.57 0.09 7.35
C ASP A 6 6.50 0.04 8.45
N ASN A 7 5.28 -0.30 8.07
CA ASN A 7 4.16 -0.55 9.00
C ASN A 7 4.11 -2.01 9.48
N TYR A 8 5.26 -2.66 9.65
CA TYR A 8 5.36 -4.08 10.05
C TYR A 8 4.75 -5.03 9.01
N ASP A 9 4.98 -4.72 7.74
CA ASP A 9 4.53 -5.56 6.63
C ASP A 9 5.54 -6.65 6.30
N SER A 10 5.05 -7.88 6.07
CA SER A 10 5.89 -9.03 5.70
C SER A 10 6.55 -8.88 4.32
N PHE A 11 6.03 -8.02 3.47
CA PHE A 11 6.48 -7.82 2.08
C PHE A 11 7.15 -6.45 1.85
N VAL A 12 7.42 -5.67 2.91
CA VAL A 12 8.05 -4.35 2.79
C VAL A 12 9.35 -4.39 2.01
N TYR A 13 10.17 -5.43 2.20
CA TYR A 13 11.43 -5.58 1.48
C TYR A 13 11.25 -5.95 0.00
N ASN A 14 10.12 -6.52 -0.41
CA ASN A 14 9.80 -6.67 -1.83
C ASN A 14 9.51 -5.30 -2.46
N LEU A 15 8.79 -4.44 -1.74
CA LEU A 15 8.53 -3.07 -2.20
C LEU A 15 9.83 -2.26 -2.29
N ALA A 16 10.71 -2.36 -1.28
CA ALA A 16 12.04 -1.75 -1.31
C ALA A 16 12.85 -2.24 -2.50
N ARG A 17 12.93 -3.56 -2.71
CA ARG A 17 13.64 -4.16 -3.84
C ARG A 17 13.11 -3.68 -5.19
N TYR A 18 11.79 -3.59 -5.39
CA TYR A 18 11.22 -3.09 -6.64
C TYR A 18 11.63 -1.64 -6.92
N LEU A 19 11.68 -0.81 -5.88
CA LEU A 19 12.17 0.57 -6.00
C LEU A 19 13.68 0.61 -6.33
N GLU A 20 14.49 -0.23 -5.69
CA GLU A 20 15.94 -0.37 -5.97
C GLU A 20 16.21 -0.88 -7.40
N GLU A 21 15.42 -1.86 -7.88
CA GLU A 21 15.47 -2.35 -9.26
C GLU A 21 15.14 -1.25 -10.30
N LEU A 22 14.40 -0.22 -9.89
CA LEU A 22 14.13 0.99 -10.67
C LEU A 22 15.24 2.05 -10.56
N GLY A 23 16.33 1.76 -9.84
CA GLY A 23 17.53 2.59 -9.81
C GLY A 23 17.54 3.67 -8.74
N VAL A 24 16.67 3.61 -7.74
CA VAL A 24 16.65 4.59 -6.64
C VAL A 24 17.20 4.00 -5.34
N GLU A 25 17.88 4.83 -4.55
CA GLU A 25 18.31 4.49 -3.20
C GLU A 25 17.08 4.49 -2.26
N VAL A 26 16.91 3.42 -1.47
CA VAL A 26 15.79 3.25 -0.54
C VAL A 26 16.29 3.08 0.89
N GLU A 27 15.77 3.88 1.81
CA GLU A 27 15.94 3.67 3.24
C GLU A 27 14.63 3.16 3.83
N VAL A 28 14.67 2.00 4.49
CA VAL A 28 13.50 1.40 5.16
C VAL A 28 13.57 1.68 6.64
N ILE A 29 12.55 2.36 7.20
CA ILE A 29 12.49 2.68 8.62
C ILE A 29 11.12 2.29 9.18
N ARG A 30 11.09 1.60 10.33
CA ARG A 30 9.85 1.25 11.01
C ARG A 30 9.10 2.48 11.49
N ASN A 31 7.79 2.41 11.43
CA ASN A 31 6.86 3.50 11.76
C ASN A 31 6.89 3.96 13.24
N ASP A 32 7.59 3.23 14.10
CA ASP A 32 7.79 3.54 15.52
C ASP A 32 9.28 3.77 15.88
N ALA A 33 10.19 3.65 14.91
CA ALA A 33 11.63 3.82 15.10
C ALA A 33 12.12 5.23 14.72
N VAL A 34 11.22 6.13 14.31
CA VAL A 34 11.52 7.47 13.86
C VAL A 34 10.36 8.41 14.21
N THR A 35 10.65 9.67 14.43
CA THR A 35 9.65 10.71 14.62
C THR A 35 9.33 11.46 13.32
N VAL A 36 8.18 12.11 13.25
CA VAL A 36 7.82 12.96 12.10
C VAL A 36 8.87 14.05 11.85
N ALA A 37 9.39 14.67 12.92
CA ALA A 37 10.40 15.72 12.82
C ALA A 37 11.70 15.20 12.17
N GLU A 38 12.16 14.02 12.58
CA GLU A 38 13.36 13.38 12.00
C GLU A 38 13.16 13.03 10.52
N VAL A 39 11.95 12.58 10.11
CA VAL A 39 11.66 12.34 8.70
C VAL A 39 11.70 13.63 7.89
N VAL A 40 11.08 14.70 8.39
CA VAL A 40 11.09 16.02 7.73
C VAL A 40 12.52 16.58 7.62
N GLU A 41 13.35 16.43 8.67
CA GLU A 41 14.74 16.87 8.68
C GLU A 41 15.60 16.12 7.65
N ARG A 42 15.34 14.84 7.40
CA ARG A 42 16.05 14.01 6.39
C ARG A 42 15.80 14.47 4.95
N ARG A 43 14.74 15.23 4.69
CA ARG A 43 14.37 15.76 3.37
C ARG A 43 14.39 14.69 2.27
N PRO A 44 13.66 13.59 2.41
CA PRO A 44 13.61 12.57 1.38
C PRO A 44 13.03 13.15 0.08
N GLU A 45 13.47 12.63 -1.07
CA GLU A 45 12.94 13.02 -2.39
C GLU A 45 11.49 12.53 -2.56
N ALA A 46 11.16 11.40 -1.95
CA ALA A 46 9.79 10.89 -1.86
C ALA A 46 9.63 10.01 -0.62
N VAL A 47 8.39 9.86 -0.15
CA VAL A 47 8.01 8.95 0.93
C VAL A 47 7.07 7.87 0.38
N VAL A 48 7.36 6.62 0.70
CA VAL A 48 6.46 5.49 0.45
C VAL A 48 5.97 4.97 1.80
N ILE A 49 4.66 4.84 1.98
CA ILE A 49 4.06 4.28 3.19
C ILE A 49 3.60 2.87 2.87
N SER A 50 4.21 1.89 3.54
CA SER A 50 4.04 0.47 3.25
C SER A 50 2.65 -0.06 3.56
N PRO A 51 2.30 -1.25 3.06
CA PRO A 51 1.27 -2.09 3.66
C PRO A 51 1.53 -2.32 5.15
N GLY A 52 0.57 -2.92 5.83
CA GLY A 52 0.71 -3.31 7.23
C GLY A 52 -0.58 -3.89 7.79
N PRO A 53 -0.54 -4.45 9.00
CA PRO A 53 -1.71 -5.01 9.68
C PRO A 53 -2.64 -3.92 10.22
N CYS A 54 -3.84 -4.33 10.61
CA CYS A 54 -4.86 -3.50 11.26
C CYS A 54 -5.36 -2.35 10.37
N GLY A 55 -5.33 -1.12 10.86
CA GLY A 55 -5.83 0.07 10.18
C GLY A 55 -5.02 1.32 10.54
N PRO A 56 -5.37 2.50 9.97
CA PRO A 56 -4.58 3.72 10.11
C PRO A 56 -4.26 4.14 11.56
N GLY A 57 -5.17 3.88 12.49
CA GLY A 57 -4.95 4.18 13.92
C GLY A 57 -3.83 3.36 14.59
N HIS A 58 -3.31 2.34 13.90
CA HIS A 58 -2.22 1.47 14.37
C HIS A 58 -0.94 1.61 13.52
N ALA A 59 -0.89 2.60 12.63
CA ALA A 59 0.22 2.82 11.72
C ALA A 59 1.33 3.73 12.28
N GLY A 60 1.52 3.77 13.60
CA GLY A 60 2.55 4.57 14.25
C GLY A 60 2.49 6.05 13.82
N ILE A 61 3.63 6.59 13.36
CA ILE A 61 3.71 7.99 12.92
C ILE A 61 3.04 8.26 11.57
N SER A 62 2.62 7.22 10.81
CA SER A 62 2.29 7.36 9.38
C SER A 62 1.20 8.39 9.09
N VAL A 63 0.15 8.46 9.94
CA VAL A 63 -0.94 9.45 9.78
C VAL A 63 -0.44 10.87 9.99
N ASP A 64 0.33 11.09 11.04
CA ASP A 64 0.87 12.42 11.36
C ASP A 64 1.98 12.84 10.39
N LEU A 65 2.74 11.88 9.88
CA LEU A 65 3.71 12.10 8.81
C LEU A 65 3.03 12.61 7.54
N VAL A 66 1.92 12.00 7.11
CA VAL A 66 1.16 12.48 5.96
C VAL A 66 0.67 13.91 6.20
N ARG A 67 0.09 14.21 7.37
CA ARG A 67 -0.38 15.57 7.70
C ARG A 67 0.73 16.61 7.64
N ALA A 68 1.93 16.25 8.08
CA ALA A 68 3.08 17.16 8.07
C ALA A 68 3.73 17.31 6.70
N SER A 69 3.68 16.28 5.85
CA SER A 69 4.47 16.20 4.60
C SER A 69 3.64 16.40 3.34
N LEU A 70 2.32 16.33 3.40
CA LEU A 70 1.45 16.48 2.22
C LEU A 70 1.65 17.86 1.59
N GLY A 71 1.99 17.87 0.30
CA GLY A 71 2.30 19.08 -0.46
C GLY A 71 3.75 19.58 -0.29
N GLN A 72 4.55 18.96 0.57
CA GLN A 72 5.97 19.27 0.74
C GLN A 72 6.87 18.18 0.13
N VAL A 73 6.46 16.92 0.24
CA VAL A 73 7.18 15.75 -0.26
C VAL A 73 6.20 14.88 -1.04
N PRO A 74 6.58 14.33 -2.21
CA PRO A 74 5.78 13.32 -2.90
C PRO A 74 5.52 12.08 -2.04
N ILE A 75 4.29 11.57 -2.05
CA ILE A 75 3.89 10.45 -1.20
C ILE A 75 3.16 9.36 -2.02
N LEU A 76 3.58 8.10 -1.84
CA LEU A 76 2.83 6.93 -2.28
C LEU A 76 2.39 6.10 -1.07
N GLY A 77 1.11 5.86 -0.91
CA GLY A 77 0.57 4.93 0.09
C GLY A 77 0.15 3.61 -0.55
N VAL A 78 0.64 2.49 0.00
CA VAL A 78 0.31 1.14 -0.49
C VAL A 78 -0.51 0.41 0.58
N CYS A 79 -1.65 -0.11 0.22
CA CYS A 79 -2.60 -0.86 1.04
C CYS A 79 -2.97 -0.10 2.34
N LEU A 80 -2.35 -0.40 3.49
CA LEU A 80 -2.51 0.40 4.71
C LEU A 80 -2.10 1.86 4.47
N GLY A 81 -1.02 2.11 3.73
CA GLY A 81 -0.57 3.47 3.39
C GLY A 81 -1.62 4.26 2.58
N HIS A 82 -2.37 3.62 1.69
CA HIS A 82 -3.50 4.23 1.00
C HIS A 82 -4.60 4.66 1.99
N GLN A 83 -4.91 3.81 2.97
CA GLN A 83 -5.89 4.11 4.02
C GLN A 83 -5.39 5.21 4.95
N VAL A 84 -4.08 5.24 5.23
CA VAL A 84 -3.42 6.32 6.00
C VAL A 84 -3.60 7.67 5.31
N LEU A 85 -3.38 7.75 3.98
CA LEU A 85 -3.61 8.99 3.21
C LEU A 85 -5.04 9.50 3.35
N ALA A 86 -6.03 8.63 3.16
CA ALA A 86 -7.44 8.99 3.35
C ALA A 86 -7.72 9.47 4.78
N SER A 87 -7.27 8.70 5.78
CA SER A 87 -7.51 9.03 7.20
C SER A 87 -6.82 10.32 7.63
N ALA A 88 -5.63 10.62 7.12
CA ALA A 88 -4.89 11.84 7.45
C ALA A 88 -5.63 13.12 7.00
N THR A 89 -6.45 13.02 5.96
CA THR A 89 -7.23 14.12 5.38
C THR A 89 -8.72 14.06 5.72
N GLY A 90 -9.12 13.23 6.69
CA GLY A 90 -10.49 13.17 7.21
C GLY A 90 -11.40 12.13 6.55
N GLY A 91 -10.90 11.37 5.57
CA GLY A 91 -11.63 10.25 4.98
C GLY A 91 -11.78 9.07 5.95
N ALA A 92 -12.90 8.37 5.88
CA ALA A 92 -13.17 7.19 6.68
C ALA A 92 -12.63 5.92 6.02
N VAL A 93 -12.15 5.01 6.87
CA VAL A 93 -11.77 3.65 6.49
C VAL A 93 -12.74 2.68 7.15
N VAL A 94 -13.41 1.89 6.33
CA VAL A 94 -14.51 1.02 6.76
C VAL A 94 -14.24 -0.45 6.39
N ARG A 95 -14.98 -1.37 7.00
CA ARG A 95 -14.90 -2.79 6.62
C ARG A 95 -15.46 -3.00 5.23
N ALA A 96 -14.72 -3.70 4.38
CA ALA A 96 -15.22 -4.18 3.10
C ALA A 96 -16.36 -5.17 3.31
N THR A 97 -17.37 -5.13 2.45
CA THR A 97 -18.48 -6.11 2.48
C THR A 97 -18.01 -7.55 2.29
N ARG A 98 -16.89 -7.74 1.60
CA ARG A 98 -16.21 -9.02 1.42
C ARG A 98 -14.72 -8.85 1.66
N PRO A 99 -14.16 -9.39 2.75
CA PRO A 99 -12.72 -9.45 2.96
C PRO A 99 -12.04 -10.24 1.84
N VAL A 100 -10.88 -9.76 1.39
CA VAL A 100 -10.10 -10.42 0.33
C VAL A 100 -8.72 -10.75 0.87
N HIS A 101 -8.28 -12.01 0.68
CA HIS A 101 -6.96 -12.47 1.11
C HIS A 101 -6.28 -13.19 -0.04
N GLY A 102 -5.17 -12.63 -0.53
CA GLY A 102 -4.34 -13.25 -1.56
C GLY A 102 -5.05 -13.50 -2.90
N GLN A 103 -6.11 -12.75 -3.20
CA GLN A 103 -6.86 -12.91 -4.42
C GLN A 103 -6.44 -11.89 -5.46
N VAL A 104 -6.35 -12.35 -6.67
CA VAL A 104 -6.15 -11.51 -7.84
C VAL A 104 -7.49 -10.90 -8.24
N ALA A 105 -7.52 -9.59 -8.45
CA ALA A 105 -8.70 -8.86 -8.88
C ALA A 105 -8.42 -8.06 -10.15
N ARG A 106 -9.48 -7.87 -10.94
CA ARG A 106 -9.48 -6.92 -12.05
C ARG A 106 -9.83 -5.54 -11.49
N ILE A 107 -9.02 -4.55 -11.87
CA ILE A 107 -9.12 -3.18 -11.39
C ILE A 107 -9.24 -2.25 -12.59
N ASP A 108 -10.39 -1.64 -12.75
CA ASP A 108 -10.61 -0.61 -13.74
C ASP A 108 -10.00 0.71 -13.27
N HIS A 109 -9.21 1.35 -14.12
CA HIS A 109 -8.56 2.62 -13.80
C HIS A 109 -8.69 3.62 -14.93
N ASP A 110 -8.48 4.89 -14.60
CA ASP A 110 -8.47 5.97 -15.57
C ASP A 110 -7.36 5.76 -16.60
N GLN A 111 -7.73 5.80 -17.88
CA GLN A 111 -6.80 5.63 -19.03
C GLN A 111 -6.00 6.90 -19.36
N GLY A 112 -5.87 7.84 -18.41
CA GLY A 112 -5.02 9.00 -18.57
C GLY A 112 -5.56 10.07 -19.54
N GLY A 113 -6.46 10.92 -19.06
CA GLY A 113 -6.59 12.28 -19.60
C GLY A 113 -5.47 13.17 -19.05
N ALA A 114 -5.25 14.36 -19.63
CA ALA A 114 -4.19 15.31 -19.26
C ALA A 114 -4.18 15.79 -17.78
N SER A 115 -5.05 15.26 -16.94
CA SER A 115 -5.18 15.47 -15.49
C SER A 115 -5.14 14.16 -14.72
N ALA A 116 -4.99 13.00 -15.40
CA ALA A 116 -4.82 11.75 -14.68
C ALA A 116 -3.46 11.80 -14.00
N SER A 117 -3.45 11.37 -12.74
CA SER A 117 -2.21 10.99 -12.10
C SER A 117 -1.46 10.11 -13.08
N GLY A 118 -0.26 10.49 -13.48
CA GLY A 118 0.57 9.67 -14.36
C GLY A 118 0.82 8.24 -13.85
N LEU A 119 0.24 7.90 -12.69
CA LEU A 119 0.43 6.62 -12.00
C LEU A 119 0.08 5.40 -12.89
N PHE A 120 -0.96 5.49 -13.70
CA PHE A 120 -1.39 4.38 -14.59
C PHE A 120 -0.91 4.56 -16.04
N SER A 121 0.03 5.48 -16.29
CA SER A 121 0.55 5.72 -17.64
C SER A 121 1.20 4.45 -18.22
N GLY A 122 0.74 4.04 -19.40
CA GLY A 122 1.23 2.83 -20.08
C GLY A 122 0.84 1.50 -19.42
N ILE A 123 -0.16 1.53 -18.53
CA ILE A 123 -0.77 0.33 -17.93
C ILE A 123 -2.15 0.14 -18.59
N GLU A 124 -2.43 -1.08 -19.05
CA GLU A 124 -3.73 -1.41 -19.63
C GLU A 124 -4.83 -1.49 -18.55
N SER A 125 -6.03 -1.03 -18.88
CA SER A 125 -7.22 -1.18 -18.03
C SER A 125 -8.18 -2.22 -18.64
N PRO A 126 -8.67 -3.16 -17.82
CA PRO A 126 -8.39 -3.33 -16.41
C PRO A 126 -7.01 -3.96 -16.15
N LEU A 127 -6.32 -3.48 -15.13
CA LEU A 127 -5.13 -4.15 -14.62
C LEU A 127 -5.50 -5.34 -13.72
N THR A 128 -4.60 -6.31 -13.64
CA THR A 128 -4.70 -7.45 -12.73
C THR A 128 -3.75 -7.22 -11.55
N ALA A 129 -4.28 -7.22 -10.33
CA ALA A 129 -3.47 -6.98 -9.13
C ALA A 129 -3.92 -7.79 -7.91
N THR A 130 -2.98 -8.04 -7.01
CA THR A 130 -3.20 -8.81 -5.79
C THR A 130 -3.76 -7.93 -4.68
N ARG A 131 -4.69 -8.48 -3.90
CA ARG A 131 -5.37 -7.81 -2.79
C ARG A 131 -5.32 -8.66 -1.53
N TYR A 132 -5.02 -7.99 -0.36
CA TYR A 132 -4.93 -8.61 0.97
C TYR A 132 -5.61 -7.76 2.04
N HIS A 133 -6.81 -7.24 1.79
CA HIS A 133 -7.41 -6.26 2.70
C HIS A 133 -8.84 -6.61 3.11
N SER A 134 -9.17 -6.31 4.35
CA SER A 134 -10.53 -6.35 4.91
C SER A 134 -11.11 -4.95 5.13
N LEU A 135 -10.27 -3.92 5.02
CA LEU A 135 -10.66 -2.51 5.14
C LEU A 135 -10.53 -1.82 3.78
N VAL A 136 -11.35 -0.80 3.55
CA VAL A 136 -11.37 0.03 2.35
C VAL A 136 -11.67 1.48 2.70
N VAL A 137 -11.23 2.39 1.86
CA VAL A 137 -11.62 3.80 1.96
C VAL A 137 -13.07 3.96 1.53
N ASP A 138 -13.84 4.69 2.33
CA ASP A 138 -15.21 5.07 1.99
C ASP A 138 -15.18 6.30 1.06
N PRO A 139 -15.57 6.14 -0.22
CA PRO A 139 -15.49 7.22 -1.20
C PRO A 139 -16.38 8.43 -0.86
N GLU A 140 -17.47 8.23 -0.10
CA GLU A 140 -18.41 9.31 0.27
C GLU A 140 -17.82 10.27 1.31
N THR A 141 -16.72 9.86 1.96
CA THR A 141 -16.04 10.65 2.99
C THR A 141 -14.76 11.32 2.49
N LEU A 142 -14.33 11.01 1.27
CA LEU A 142 -13.17 11.66 0.67
C LEU A 142 -13.49 13.12 0.34
N GLY A 143 -12.62 14.04 0.76
CA GLY A 143 -12.70 15.44 0.37
C GLY A 143 -12.43 15.66 -1.12
N ASP A 144 -12.80 16.83 -1.63
CA ASP A 144 -12.62 17.24 -3.04
C ASP A 144 -11.13 17.28 -3.46
N GLU A 145 -10.21 17.25 -2.51
CA GLU A 145 -8.77 17.16 -2.77
C GLU A 145 -8.34 15.79 -3.28
N TRP A 146 -9.16 14.75 -3.12
CA TRP A 146 -8.90 13.42 -3.62
C TRP A 146 -9.80 13.05 -4.80
N ARG A 147 -9.21 12.48 -5.82
CA ARG A 147 -9.91 11.85 -6.93
C ARG A 147 -9.68 10.34 -6.90
N VAL A 148 -10.76 9.57 -6.92
CA VAL A 148 -10.67 8.12 -7.11
C VAL A 148 -10.27 7.84 -8.56
N THR A 149 -9.15 7.14 -8.75
CA THR A 149 -8.54 6.87 -10.06
C THR A 149 -8.61 5.41 -10.48
N ALA A 150 -8.97 4.51 -9.55
CA ALA A 150 -9.22 3.11 -9.88
C ALA A 150 -10.27 2.49 -8.95
N ARG A 151 -11.03 1.54 -9.49
CA ARG A 151 -12.06 0.78 -8.78
C ARG A 151 -12.02 -0.69 -9.14
N ALA A 152 -12.42 -1.54 -8.17
CA ALA A 152 -12.71 -2.95 -8.41
C ALA A 152 -14.22 -3.20 -8.37
N ASP A 153 -14.61 -4.46 -8.57
CA ASP A 153 -16.01 -4.91 -8.50
C ASP A 153 -16.72 -4.35 -7.26
N GLY A 154 -17.98 -3.93 -7.46
CA GLY A 154 -18.78 -3.30 -6.42
C GLY A 154 -18.40 -1.85 -6.11
N GLY A 155 -17.59 -1.21 -6.95
CA GLY A 155 -17.22 0.20 -6.81
C GLY A 155 -16.15 0.49 -5.74
N LEU A 156 -15.51 -0.54 -5.20
CA LEU A 156 -14.46 -0.40 -4.18
C LEU A 156 -13.33 0.50 -4.68
N VAL A 157 -12.92 1.47 -3.85
CA VAL A 157 -11.78 2.35 -4.16
C VAL A 157 -10.49 1.53 -4.15
N MET A 158 -9.82 1.48 -5.30
CA MET A 158 -8.55 0.76 -5.48
C MET A 158 -7.37 1.70 -5.69
N ALA A 159 -7.61 2.92 -6.13
CA ALA A 159 -6.60 3.96 -6.13
C ALA A 159 -7.24 5.34 -6.03
N MET A 160 -6.47 6.27 -5.48
CA MET A 160 -6.80 7.68 -5.41
C MET A 160 -5.56 8.53 -5.67
N ALA A 161 -5.78 9.74 -6.17
CA ALA A 161 -4.74 10.73 -6.42
C ALA A 161 -5.17 12.08 -5.84
N HIS A 162 -4.25 12.77 -5.20
CA HIS A 162 -4.48 14.12 -4.72
C HIS A 162 -4.53 15.11 -5.92
N THR A 163 -5.47 16.03 -5.89
CA THR A 163 -5.75 16.92 -7.04
C THR A 163 -4.70 18.02 -7.24
N ARG A 164 -3.91 18.35 -6.22
CA ARG A 164 -2.95 19.46 -6.23
C ARG A 164 -1.51 19.05 -5.90
N HIS A 165 -1.31 17.94 -5.24
CA HIS A 165 0.00 17.47 -4.76
C HIS A 165 0.35 16.12 -5.35
N VAL A 166 1.62 15.80 -5.45
CA VAL A 166 2.09 14.47 -5.85
C VAL A 166 1.89 13.52 -4.68
N ALA A 167 0.65 13.06 -4.53
CA ALA A 167 0.28 12.08 -3.52
C ALA A 167 -0.71 11.08 -4.12
N PHE A 168 -0.37 9.80 -4.03
CA PHE A 168 -1.13 8.70 -4.59
C PHE A 168 -1.33 7.60 -3.55
N GLY A 169 -2.49 6.96 -3.60
CA GLY A 169 -2.75 5.78 -2.81
C GLY A 169 -3.25 4.64 -3.68
N VAL A 170 -2.72 3.43 -3.47
CA VAL A 170 -3.20 2.19 -4.10
C VAL A 170 -3.57 1.17 -3.03
N GLN A 171 -4.77 0.59 -3.11
CA GLN A 171 -5.25 -0.40 -2.14
C GLN A 171 -4.72 -1.80 -2.41
N PHE A 172 -4.21 -2.06 -3.60
CA PHE A 172 -3.59 -3.31 -4.02
C PHE A 172 -2.08 -3.27 -3.81
N HIS A 173 -1.41 -4.40 -4.05
CA HIS A 173 0.01 -4.61 -3.79
C HIS A 173 0.82 -4.59 -5.10
N PRO A 174 1.47 -3.46 -5.46
CA PRO A 174 2.32 -3.39 -6.65
C PRO A 174 3.58 -4.27 -6.55
N GLU A 175 4.05 -4.57 -5.33
CA GLU A 175 5.21 -5.41 -5.05
C GLU A 175 4.94 -6.91 -5.17
N SER A 176 3.69 -7.29 -5.36
CA SER A 176 3.32 -8.69 -5.56
C SER A 176 3.68 -9.17 -6.96
N VAL A 177 4.29 -10.35 -7.07
CA VAL A 177 4.64 -11.00 -8.35
C VAL A 177 3.43 -11.23 -9.27
N LEU A 178 2.22 -11.29 -8.70
CA LEU A 178 0.98 -11.44 -9.46
C LEU A 178 0.40 -10.09 -9.94
N THR A 179 1.04 -8.96 -9.58
CA THR A 179 0.72 -7.63 -10.10
C THR A 179 1.71 -7.28 -11.21
N VAL A 180 1.44 -7.74 -12.43
CA VAL A 180 2.38 -7.67 -13.57
C VAL A 180 2.87 -6.24 -13.84
N SER A 181 2.03 -5.23 -13.63
CA SER A 181 2.37 -3.82 -13.87
C SER A 181 2.99 -3.11 -12.66
N GLY A 182 3.41 -3.85 -11.63
CA GLY A 182 3.88 -3.27 -10.37
C GLY A 182 5.07 -2.31 -10.54
N HIS A 183 6.11 -2.74 -11.24
CA HIS A 183 7.28 -1.90 -11.53
C HIS A 183 6.89 -0.66 -12.36
N ARG A 184 6.02 -0.81 -13.37
CA ARG A 184 5.56 0.33 -14.16
C ARG A 184 4.82 1.36 -13.31
N LEU A 185 3.99 0.91 -12.39
CA LEU A 185 3.26 1.80 -11.47
C LEU A 185 4.23 2.55 -10.55
N LEU A 186 5.20 1.86 -9.95
CA LEU A 186 6.22 2.48 -9.10
C LEU A 186 7.10 3.44 -9.90
N TRP A 187 7.50 3.08 -11.13
CA TRP A 187 8.21 3.97 -12.03
C TRP A 187 7.44 5.26 -12.32
N ASN A 188 6.14 5.13 -12.60
CA ASN A 188 5.29 6.28 -12.86
C ASN A 188 5.18 7.21 -11.64
N PHE A 189 5.13 6.64 -10.42
CA PHE A 189 5.20 7.43 -9.20
C PHE A 189 6.52 8.18 -9.08
N LEU A 190 7.65 7.49 -9.28
CA LEU A 190 8.98 8.10 -9.19
C LEU A 190 9.18 9.21 -10.24
N CYS A 191 8.64 9.05 -11.45
CA CYS A 191 8.62 10.10 -12.46
C CYS A 191 7.76 11.29 -12.04
N ALA A 192 6.56 11.05 -11.51
CA ALA A 192 5.68 12.12 -11.02
C ALA A 192 6.29 12.89 -9.84
N ALA A 193 7.14 12.22 -9.07
CA ALA A 193 7.89 12.76 -7.94
C ALA A 193 9.20 13.48 -8.34
N ASP A 194 9.53 13.54 -9.64
CA ASP A 194 10.81 14.06 -10.17
C ASP A 194 12.06 13.38 -9.59
N VAL A 195 11.91 12.15 -9.04
CA VAL A 195 13.02 11.35 -8.51
C VAL A 195 13.82 10.68 -9.64
N VAL A 196 13.12 10.30 -10.71
CA VAL A 196 13.69 9.67 -11.90
C VAL A 196 13.13 10.32 -13.18
N SER A 197 13.84 10.14 -14.30
CA SER A 197 13.39 10.61 -15.60
C SER A 197 13.88 9.71 -16.74
N GLY A 198 13.27 9.81 -17.90
CA GLY A 198 13.65 9.04 -19.08
C GLY A 198 12.90 7.69 -19.18
N PRO A 199 13.44 6.70 -19.90
CA PRO A 199 12.81 5.41 -20.06
C PRO A 199 12.97 4.56 -18.78
N MET A 200 11.94 3.78 -18.45
CA MET A 200 12.03 2.81 -17.35
C MET A 200 13.16 1.80 -17.62
N PRO A 201 14.01 1.50 -16.64
CA PRO A 201 15.04 0.51 -16.78
C PRO A 201 14.44 -0.89 -17.09
N VAL A 202 15.24 -1.74 -17.70
CA VAL A 202 14.86 -3.15 -17.86
C VAL A 202 14.98 -3.80 -16.49
N VAL A 203 13.85 -4.17 -15.93
CA VAL A 203 13.81 -4.91 -14.65
C VAL A 203 13.75 -6.40 -14.94
N PRO A 204 14.32 -7.25 -14.07
CA PRO A 204 14.18 -8.69 -14.19
C PRO A 204 12.71 -9.09 -14.25
N ASP A 205 12.33 -9.96 -15.20
CA ASP A 205 11.02 -10.60 -15.15
C ASP A 205 10.90 -11.30 -13.79
N PRO A 206 9.78 -11.13 -13.06
CA PRO A 206 9.54 -11.94 -11.87
C PRO A 206 9.64 -13.40 -12.32
N ALA A 207 10.58 -14.16 -11.74
CA ALA A 207 10.75 -15.57 -12.06
C ALA A 207 9.37 -16.24 -12.03
N PRO A 208 8.98 -17.02 -13.07
CA PRO A 208 7.70 -17.69 -13.07
C PRO A 208 7.60 -18.46 -11.76
N ALA A 209 6.53 -18.21 -11.01
CA ALA A 209 6.28 -18.92 -9.75
C ALA A 209 6.46 -20.40 -10.07
N ALA A 210 7.46 -21.05 -9.48
CA ALA A 210 7.73 -22.46 -9.72
C ALA A 210 6.38 -23.15 -9.52
N GLN A 211 5.88 -23.81 -10.57
CA GLN A 211 4.68 -24.62 -10.47
C GLN A 211 5.04 -25.74 -9.51
N GLY A 212 4.80 -25.47 -8.22
CA GLY A 212 4.99 -26.46 -7.18
C GLY A 212 4.09 -27.63 -7.51
N HIS A 213 4.68 -28.72 -7.90
CA HIS A 213 4.01 -30.00 -7.80
C HIS A 213 3.51 -30.09 -6.35
N HIS A 214 2.21 -30.08 -6.17
CA HIS A 214 1.57 -30.50 -4.93
C HIS A 214 1.77 -32.02 -4.79
N ASP A 215 3.01 -32.43 -4.53
CA ASP A 215 3.22 -33.70 -3.88
C ASP A 215 2.73 -33.53 -2.45
N ALA A 216 1.68 -34.28 -2.15
CA ALA A 216 1.08 -34.34 -0.82
C ALA A 216 2.15 -34.72 0.22
N VAL A 217 2.80 -33.73 0.79
CA VAL A 217 3.63 -33.94 1.98
C VAL A 217 2.69 -34.25 3.12
N SER A 218 2.69 -35.53 3.52
CA SER A 218 2.06 -36.04 4.71
C SER A 218 2.29 -35.10 5.89
N LEU A 219 1.21 -34.50 6.40
CA LEU A 219 1.20 -33.72 7.63
C LEU A 219 1.54 -34.63 8.81
N GLY A 220 2.84 -34.73 9.12
CA GLY A 220 3.31 -35.21 10.39
C GLY A 220 2.70 -34.37 11.49
N HIS A 221 2.13 -35.07 12.49
CA HIS A 221 1.45 -34.53 13.65
C HIS A 221 2.25 -33.40 14.32
N TYR A 222 1.89 -32.18 14.07
CA TYR A 222 2.31 -31.04 14.88
C TYR A 222 1.34 -30.95 16.06
N ARG A 223 1.82 -31.38 17.24
CA ARG A 223 1.10 -31.12 18.50
C ARG A 223 1.02 -29.64 18.72
N SER A 224 -0.20 -29.10 18.71
CA SER A 224 -0.48 -27.72 19.15
C SER A 224 -0.30 -27.68 20.69
N GLU A 225 0.85 -27.23 21.15
CA GLU A 225 0.94 -26.70 22.51
C GLU A 225 0.38 -25.26 22.46
N SER A 226 -0.73 -25.07 23.14
CA SER A 226 -1.42 -23.79 23.27
C SER A 226 -0.55 -22.82 24.08
N ILE A 227 -0.04 -21.78 23.42
CA ILE A 227 0.63 -20.62 24.07
C ILE A 227 -0.41 -19.51 24.33
N PHE A 228 -1.56 -19.87 24.84
CA PHE A 228 -2.48 -18.90 25.44
C PHE A 228 -2.72 -19.30 26.88
N PRO A 229 -2.46 -18.43 27.86
CA PRO A 229 -2.88 -18.67 29.23
C PRO A 229 -4.40 -18.71 29.30
N ASP A 230 -4.92 -19.66 30.06
CA ASP A 230 -6.34 -19.83 30.34
C ASP A 230 -6.96 -18.51 30.83
N THR A 231 -7.95 -18.03 30.10
CA THR A 231 -8.81 -16.92 30.54
C THR A 231 -9.95 -17.48 31.38
N GLU A 232 -9.67 -17.82 32.63
CA GLU A 232 -10.69 -17.81 33.66
C GLU A 232 -10.71 -16.45 34.32
N ASP A 233 -11.94 -15.89 34.43
CA ASP A 233 -12.32 -14.72 35.22
C ASP A 233 -12.26 -13.33 34.57
N LEU A 234 -13.17 -13.04 33.60
CA LEU A 234 -13.66 -11.70 33.31
C LEU A 234 -15.16 -11.70 33.00
N SER A 235 -15.96 -12.28 33.91
CA SER A 235 -17.42 -12.17 33.89
C SER A 235 -17.93 -11.16 34.93
N SER A 236 -17.48 -9.89 34.90
CA SER A 236 -18.13 -8.83 35.64
C SER A 236 -17.56 -7.46 35.23
N ASN A 237 -17.85 -7.00 34.04
CA ASN A 237 -18.03 -5.58 33.74
C ASN A 237 -18.50 -5.47 32.28
N GLY A 238 -19.78 -5.15 32.13
CA GLY A 238 -20.44 -5.03 30.82
C GLY A 238 -19.83 -3.92 29.97
N LEU A 239 -19.16 -4.35 28.90
CA LEU A 239 -18.90 -3.53 27.73
C LEU A 239 -19.04 -4.47 26.53
N HIS A 240 -20.13 -4.31 25.81
CA HIS A 240 -20.34 -4.96 24.51
C HIS A 240 -19.37 -4.37 23.49
N TRP A 241 -18.64 -5.27 22.83
CA TRP A 241 -17.84 -5.00 21.63
C TRP A 241 -18.58 -5.40 20.36
#